data_82c4b87720e364d037ef792565c46a63
#
_entry.id   82c4b87720e364d037ef792565c46a63
#
_cell.length_a   1.000
_cell.length_b   1.000
_cell.length_c   1.000
_cell.angle_alpha   90.00
_cell.angle_beta   90.00
_cell.angle_gamma   90.00
#
_symmetry.space_group_name_H-M   'P 1'
#
loop_
_entity.id
_entity.type
_entity.pdbx_description
1 polymer ?
#
loop_
_entity_poly.entity_id
_entity_poly.type
_entity_poly.pdbx_seq_one_letter_code
_entity_poly.pdbx_strand_id
1 'polypeptide(L)'
;MKRLIIVFLLAAVVSACGLSNKVTRESQYASMYENMPGVILVMPPINNTSHVEAKELLYTSISRPLAEAGYYVISPLLAMDILKAESAYDSELFIDKPLTVFRNYFGADAVVFSQIDDWTKRGFAIDTKIRYIIKSAITNEIIFERSCQLHLDLSVNTNNNNKNNTWALLADLTASVINTAVTDHIVAARKANYYIFRDIPRGKYSPDYLKDKNVVAEKKNIQKSVK
;
A
#
# COMPACT_ATOMS: atom_id res chain seq x y z
N MET A 1 2.29 -59.54 -10.84
CA MET A 1 1.58 -58.42 -11.44
C MET A 1 0.81 -57.57 -10.40
N LYS A 2 -0.07 -58.13 -9.56
CA LYS A 2 -0.83 -57.35 -8.55
C LYS A 2 0.06 -56.52 -7.58
N ARG A 3 1.19 -57.03 -7.14
CA ARG A 3 2.12 -56.34 -6.21
C ARG A 3 2.85 -55.15 -6.89
N LEU A 4 3.12 -55.26 -8.20
CA LEU A 4 3.75 -54.17 -8.97
C LEU A 4 2.80 -52.99 -9.18
N ILE A 5 1.51 -53.28 -9.38
CA ILE A 5 0.46 -52.25 -9.56
C ILE A 5 0.27 -51.47 -8.26
N ILE A 6 0.32 -52.12 -7.10
CA ILE A 6 0.21 -51.48 -5.79
C ILE A 6 1.38 -50.52 -5.53
N VAL A 7 2.60 -50.91 -5.89
CA VAL A 7 3.80 -50.06 -5.74
C VAL A 7 3.71 -48.85 -6.67
N PHE A 8 3.21 -48.99 -7.89
CA PHE A 8 2.98 -47.87 -8.81
C PHE A 8 1.88 -46.92 -8.34
N LEU A 9 0.80 -47.44 -7.75
CA LEU A 9 -0.26 -46.61 -7.15
C LEU A 9 0.23 -45.85 -5.91
N LEU A 10 1.08 -46.47 -5.08
CA LEU A 10 1.66 -45.81 -3.92
C LEU A 10 2.66 -44.68 -4.34
N ALA A 11 3.43 -44.89 -5.40
CA ALA A 11 4.36 -43.89 -5.93
C ALA A 11 3.64 -42.65 -6.53
N ALA A 12 2.44 -42.83 -7.10
CA ALA A 12 1.64 -41.74 -7.64
C ALA A 12 1.06 -40.83 -6.54
N VAL A 13 0.80 -41.33 -5.33
CA VAL A 13 0.27 -40.56 -4.20
C VAL A 13 1.34 -39.67 -3.57
N VAL A 14 2.62 -40.07 -3.63
CA VAL A 14 3.74 -39.30 -3.05
C VAL A 14 4.12 -38.11 -3.93
N SER A 15 3.82 -38.14 -5.23
CA SER A 15 4.08 -37.03 -6.16
C SER A 15 3.13 -35.84 -6.02
N ALA A 16 2.03 -35.95 -5.27
CA ALA A 16 1.03 -34.90 -5.08
C ALA A 16 1.40 -33.89 -3.95
N CYS A 17 2.46 -34.13 -3.17
CA CYS A 17 2.82 -33.29 -2.02
C CYS A 17 3.81 -32.15 -2.33
N GLY A 18 4.01 -31.79 -3.58
CA GLY A 18 4.93 -30.73 -4.02
C GLY A 18 4.28 -29.44 -4.48
N LEU A 19 2.97 -29.24 -4.28
CA LEU A 19 2.34 -27.94 -4.54
C LEU A 19 2.72 -26.98 -3.40
N SER A 20 3.78 -26.20 -3.64
CA SER A 20 4.04 -24.99 -2.86
C SER A 20 2.76 -24.14 -2.92
N ASN A 21 2.00 -24.13 -1.83
CA ASN A 21 0.80 -23.30 -1.70
C ASN A 21 1.22 -21.82 -1.67
N LYS A 22 1.48 -21.28 -2.86
CA LYS A 22 1.70 -19.84 -3.02
C LYS A 22 0.37 -19.16 -2.72
N VAL A 23 0.36 -18.30 -1.71
CA VAL A 23 -0.81 -17.50 -1.35
C VAL A 23 -1.16 -16.60 -2.53
N THR A 24 -2.38 -16.69 -3.05
CA THR A 24 -2.86 -15.83 -4.13
C THR A 24 -3.46 -14.54 -3.58
N ARG A 25 -3.62 -13.52 -4.42
CA ARG A 25 -4.31 -12.28 -4.03
C ARG A 25 -5.74 -12.56 -3.56
N GLU A 26 -6.48 -13.44 -4.25
CA GLU A 26 -7.83 -13.82 -3.83
C GLU A 26 -7.84 -14.41 -2.42
N SER A 27 -6.91 -15.31 -2.12
CA SER A 27 -6.80 -15.92 -0.80
C SER A 27 -6.37 -14.91 0.28
N GLN A 28 -5.44 -14.01 -0.04
CA GLN A 28 -4.89 -13.05 0.94
C GLN A 28 -5.83 -11.88 1.22
N TYR A 29 -6.58 -11.44 0.20
CA TYR A 29 -7.43 -10.25 0.22
C TYR A 29 -8.89 -10.59 -0.14
N ALA A 30 -9.41 -11.74 0.33
CA ALA A 30 -10.76 -12.20 0.03
C ALA A 30 -11.81 -11.11 0.26
N SER A 31 -11.73 -10.42 1.39
CA SER A 31 -12.66 -9.32 1.73
C SER A 31 -12.62 -8.15 0.74
N MET A 32 -11.47 -7.88 0.08
CA MET A 32 -11.43 -6.87 -0.99
C MET A 32 -12.23 -7.29 -2.22
N TYR A 33 -12.14 -8.58 -2.61
CA TYR A 33 -12.90 -9.13 -3.74
C TYR A 33 -14.39 -9.29 -3.43
N GLU A 34 -14.76 -9.50 -2.17
CA GLU A 34 -16.15 -9.58 -1.72
C GLU A 34 -16.81 -8.20 -1.66
N ASN A 35 -16.12 -7.21 -1.08
CA ASN A 35 -16.63 -5.84 -0.94
C ASN A 35 -16.55 -5.03 -2.23
N MET A 36 -15.61 -5.35 -3.14
CA MET A 36 -15.41 -4.69 -4.45
C MET A 36 -15.50 -3.15 -4.41
N PRO A 37 -14.75 -2.46 -3.54
CA PRO A 37 -14.86 -1.02 -3.43
C PRO A 37 -14.46 -0.34 -4.74
N GLY A 38 -15.24 0.65 -5.18
CA GLY A 38 -14.93 1.45 -6.37
C GLY A 38 -14.37 2.82 -5.99
N VAL A 39 -14.95 3.44 -4.95
CA VAL A 39 -14.63 4.79 -4.48
C VAL A 39 -13.90 4.72 -3.14
N ILE A 40 -12.72 5.32 -3.07
CA ILE A 40 -11.87 5.34 -1.87
C ILE A 40 -11.70 6.75 -1.34
N LEU A 41 -11.99 6.93 -0.05
CA LEU A 41 -11.59 8.10 0.73
C LEU A 41 -10.27 7.80 1.45
N VAL A 42 -9.32 8.72 1.37
CA VAL A 42 -8.08 8.66 2.15
C VAL A 42 -8.20 9.60 3.34
N MET A 43 -8.04 9.07 4.54
CA MET A 43 -7.99 9.87 5.78
C MET A 43 -6.57 10.39 6.02
N PRO A 44 -6.42 11.54 6.70
CA PRO A 44 -5.11 12.03 7.10
C PRO A 44 -4.35 10.99 7.92
N PRO A 45 -3.03 10.80 7.70
CA PRO A 45 -2.26 9.82 8.46
C PRO A 45 -2.25 10.11 9.97
N ILE A 46 -2.32 9.06 10.77
CA ILE A 46 -2.02 9.09 12.19
C ILE A 46 -0.50 9.14 12.33
N ASN A 47 0.05 10.14 12.98
CA ASN A 47 1.51 10.31 13.08
C ASN A 47 1.98 10.16 14.53
N ASN A 48 2.57 9.01 14.83
CA ASN A 48 3.14 8.71 16.16
C ASN A 48 4.60 9.15 16.29
N THR A 49 5.10 9.98 15.37
CA THR A 49 6.50 10.42 15.34
C THR A 49 6.62 11.92 15.59
N SER A 50 7.82 12.39 15.89
CA SER A 50 8.10 13.82 16.01
C SER A 50 8.27 14.53 14.66
N HIS A 51 8.29 13.79 13.54
CA HIS A 51 8.47 14.38 12.20
C HIS A 51 7.13 14.86 11.64
N VAL A 52 6.82 16.12 11.85
CA VAL A 52 5.49 16.71 11.56
C VAL A 52 5.14 16.61 10.05
N GLU A 53 6.11 16.87 9.18
CA GLU A 53 5.91 16.89 7.72
C GLU A 53 5.58 15.50 7.14
N ALA A 54 5.92 14.41 7.84
CA ALA A 54 5.65 13.04 7.39
C ALA A 54 4.17 12.82 7.08
N LYS A 55 3.28 13.41 7.89
CA LYS A 55 1.82 13.32 7.74
C LYS A 55 1.37 13.84 6.37
N GLU A 56 1.78 15.04 6.00
CA GLU A 56 1.38 15.67 4.73
C GLU A 56 1.99 14.97 3.51
N LEU A 57 3.28 14.63 3.60
CA LEU A 57 4.01 13.98 2.51
C LEU A 57 3.43 12.60 2.19
N LEU A 58 3.07 11.84 3.24
CA LEU A 58 2.42 10.54 3.05
C LEU A 58 1.01 10.71 2.46
N TYR A 59 0.20 11.62 3.02
CA TYR A 59 -1.17 11.89 2.60
C TYR A 59 -1.27 12.28 1.13
N THR A 60 -0.46 13.24 0.69
CA THR A 60 -0.51 13.75 -0.69
C THR A 60 -0.01 12.75 -1.72
N SER A 61 0.84 11.78 -1.33
CA SER A 61 1.41 10.80 -2.26
C SER A 61 0.65 9.47 -2.37
N ILE A 62 -0.37 9.24 -1.52
CA ILE A 62 -1.09 7.96 -1.44
C ILE A 62 -2.09 7.75 -2.59
N SER A 63 -2.67 8.82 -3.13
CA SER A 63 -3.72 8.72 -4.15
C SER A 63 -3.23 8.12 -5.47
N ARG A 64 -1.98 8.41 -5.86
CA ARG A 64 -1.41 7.93 -7.12
C ARG A 64 -1.42 6.40 -7.24
N PRO A 65 -0.79 5.62 -6.34
CA PRO A 65 -0.76 4.16 -6.48
C PRO A 65 -2.16 3.52 -6.37
N LEU A 66 -3.09 4.12 -5.65
CA LEU A 66 -4.48 3.65 -5.60
C LEU A 66 -5.20 3.89 -6.93
N ALA A 67 -5.03 5.07 -7.54
CA ALA A 67 -5.59 5.37 -8.85
C ALA A 67 -4.99 4.49 -9.96
N GLU A 68 -3.67 4.25 -9.93
CA GLU A 68 -2.98 3.32 -10.83
C GLU A 68 -3.46 1.87 -10.65
N ALA A 69 -3.91 1.50 -9.45
CA ALA A 69 -4.53 0.20 -9.20
C ALA A 69 -5.98 0.11 -9.72
N GLY A 70 -6.57 1.22 -10.18
CA GLY A 70 -7.90 1.27 -10.78
C GLY A 70 -9.02 1.61 -9.79
N TYR A 71 -8.74 2.37 -8.74
CA TYR A 71 -9.75 2.93 -7.85
C TYR A 71 -10.04 4.39 -8.19
N TYR A 72 -11.29 4.81 -7.97
CA TYR A 72 -11.61 6.24 -7.91
C TYR A 72 -11.22 6.76 -6.52
N VAL A 73 -10.19 7.59 -6.47
CA VAL A 73 -9.72 8.18 -5.22
C VAL A 73 -10.29 9.59 -5.10
N ILE A 74 -11.03 9.85 -4.04
CA ILE A 74 -11.54 11.20 -3.73
C ILE A 74 -10.32 12.10 -3.53
N SER A 75 -10.32 13.27 -4.20
CA SER A 75 -9.20 14.20 -4.13
C SER A 75 -8.81 14.48 -2.67
N PRO A 76 -7.58 14.17 -2.24
CA PRO A 76 -7.16 14.40 -0.85
C PRO A 76 -7.27 15.87 -0.43
N LEU A 77 -7.04 16.80 -1.36
CA LEU A 77 -7.15 18.23 -1.09
C LEU A 77 -8.61 18.61 -0.75
N LEU A 78 -9.56 18.23 -1.61
CA LEU A 78 -10.99 18.52 -1.38
C LEU A 78 -11.53 17.80 -0.15
N ALA A 79 -11.11 16.53 0.04
CA ALA A 79 -11.49 15.77 1.22
C ALA A 79 -10.99 16.44 2.50
N MET A 80 -9.74 16.90 2.52
CA MET A 80 -9.18 17.60 3.68
C MET A 80 -9.94 18.88 4.03
N ASP A 81 -10.33 19.67 3.03
CA ASP A 81 -11.10 20.92 3.26
C ASP A 81 -12.46 20.61 3.91
N ILE A 82 -13.16 19.59 3.41
CA ILE A 82 -14.45 19.16 3.97
C ILE A 82 -14.25 18.57 5.37
N LEU A 83 -13.25 17.69 5.56
CA LEU A 83 -12.95 17.08 6.86
C LEU A 83 -12.61 18.13 7.91
N LYS A 84 -11.86 19.19 7.54
CA LYS A 84 -11.56 20.30 8.45
C LYS A 84 -12.81 21.12 8.79
N ALA A 85 -13.66 21.41 7.81
CA ALA A 85 -14.91 22.15 8.03
C ALA A 85 -15.84 21.41 9.01
N GLU A 86 -15.87 20.08 8.93
CA GLU A 86 -16.70 19.21 9.78
C GLU A 86 -15.99 18.74 11.06
N SER A 87 -14.79 19.25 11.35
CA SER A 87 -13.94 18.79 12.48
C SER A 87 -13.68 17.28 12.49
N ALA A 88 -13.65 16.66 11.31
CA ALA A 88 -13.54 15.20 11.09
C ALA A 88 -12.16 14.78 10.54
N TYR A 89 -11.15 15.65 10.63
CA TYR A 89 -9.81 15.39 10.09
C TYR A 89 -8.90 14.56 11.00
N ASP A 90 -9.34 14.27 12.22
CA ASP A 90 -8.62 13.43 13.18
C ASP A 90 -8.97 11.96 12.95
N SER A 91 -8.10 11.25 12.26
CA SER A 91 -8.31 9.85 11.88
C SER A 91 -8.42 8.90 13.07
N GLU A 92 -7.76 9.24 14.18
CA GLU A 92 -7.80 8.51 15.45
C GLU A 92 -9.23 8.37 15.99
N LEU A 93 -10.07 9.37 15.75
CA LEU A 93 -11.46 9.36 16.21
C LEU A 93 -12.35 8.39 15.41
N PHE A 94 -11.93 8.02 14.20
CA PHE A 94 -12.78 7.29 13.26
C PHE A 94 -12.31 5.86 12.96
N ILE A 95 -11.04 5.55 13.21
CA ILE A 95 -10.48 4.24 12.83
C ILE A 95 -11.23 3.06 13.46
N ASP A 96 -11.77 3.23 14.68
CA ASP A 96 -12.54 2.23 15.42
C ASP A 96 -14.05 2.48 15.41
N LYS A 97 -14.52 3.48 14.66
CA LYS A 97 -15.93 3.87 14.57
C LYS A 97 -16.59 3.36 13.29
N PRO A 98 -17.94 3.30 13.24
CA PRO A 98 -18.66 3.07 11.99
C PRO A 98 -18.35 4.15 10.95
N LEU A 99 -18.05 3.74 9.71
CA LEU A 99 -17.62 4.63 8.64
C LEU A 99 -18.76 5.05 7.69
N THR A 100 -20.01 4.75 8.03
CA THR A 100 -21.19 5.12 7.24
C THR A 100 -21.33 6.63 7.03
N VAL A 101 -20.80 7.44 7.95
CA VAL A 101 -20.72 8.90 7.80
C VAL A 101 -19.96 9.27 6.54
N PHE A 102 -18.80 8.66 6.28
CA PHE A 102 -17.98 8.94 5.08
C PHE A 102 -18.62 8.42 3.80
N ARG A 103 -19.39 7.32 3.88
CA ARG A 103 -20.21 6.88 2.76
C ARG A 103 -21.27 7.91 2.40
N ASN A 104 -21.98 8.43 3.38
CA ASN A 104 -23.08 9.38 3.17
C ASN A 104 -22.59 10.72 2.65
N TYR A 105 -21.47 11.25 3.16
CA TYR A 105 -20.95 12.56 2.77
C TYR A 105 -20.11 12.54 1.48
N PHE A 106 -19.30 11.48 1.30
CA PHE A 106 -18.33 11.40 0.20
C PHE A 106 -18.68 10.37 -0.87
N GLY A 107 -19.70 9.53 -0.64
CA GLY A 107 -19.98 8.40 -1.51
C GLY A 107 -18.89 7.32 -1.47
N ALA A 108 -18.06 7.29 -0.42
CA ALA A 108 -16.96 6.36 -0.31
C ALA A 108 -17.44 4.93 -0.04
N ASP A 109 -16.92 3.96 -0.79
CA ASP A 109 -17.14 2.53 -0.54
C ASP A 109 -16.17 2.01 0.51
N ALA A 110 -14.97 2.57 0.56
CA ALA A 110 -13.93 2.22 1.53
C ALA A 110 -13.13 3.44 1.97
N VAL A 111 -12.54 3.34 3.16
CA VAL A 111 -11.74 4.39 3.79
C VAL A 111 -10.35 3.84 4.10
N VAL A 112 -9.32 4.56 3.66
CA VAL A 112 -7.91 4.24 3.92
C VAL A 112 -7.44 5.01 5.15
N PHE A 113 -6.93 4.30 6.13
CA PHE A 113 -6.17 4.81 7.26
C PHE A 113 -4.72 4.43 7.13
N SER A 114 -3.82 5.33 7.46
CA SER A 114 -2.39 5.06 7.56
C SER A 114 -1.86 5.54 8.92
N GLN A 115 -0.96 4.77 9.50
CA GLN A 115 -0.34 5.05 10.79
C GLN A 115 1.17 5.03 10.62
N ILE A 116 1.83 6.14 10.98
CA ILE A 116 3.27 6.31 10.91
C ILE A 116 3.83 6.02 12.29
N ASP A 117 4.53 4.88 12.44
CA ASP A 117 5.13 4.45 13.71
C ASP A 117 6.61 4.82 13.80
N ASP A 118 7.30 4.99 12.67
CA ASP A 118 8.66 5.49 12.59
C ASP A 118 8.86 6.34 11.34
N TRP A 119 9.58 7.43 11.51
CA TRP A 119 10.02 8.31 10.45
C TRP A 119 11.29 9.03 10.89
N THR A 120 12.42 8.38 10.69
CA THR A 120 13.69 8.86 11.22
C THR A 120 14.70 9.10 10.08
N LYS A 121 15.27 10.30 10.02
CA LYS A 121 16.38 10.61 9.11
C LYS A 121 17.71 10.52 9.83
N ARG A 122 18.66 9.76 9.29
CA ARG A 122 20.01 9.60 9.79
C ARG A 122 21.01 9.82 8.65
N GLY A 123 21.60 11.00 8.61
CA GLY A 123 22.51 11.37 7.50
C GLY A 123 21.75 11.35 6.16
N PHE A 124 22.18 10.49 5.24
CA PHE A 124 21.56 10.30 3.94
C PHE A 124 20.51 9.17 3.92
N ALA A 125 20.23 8.53 5.04
CA ALA A 125 19.23 7.48 5.12
C ALA A 125 17.96 7.95 5.82
N ILE A 126 16.82 7.43 5.36
CA ILE A 126 15.50 7.60 5.99
C ILE A 126 14.93 6.22 6.29
N ASP A 127 14.63 6.01 7.56
CA ASP A 127 13.91 4.84 8.05
C ASP A 127 12.44 5.19 8.25
N THR A 128 11.53 4.37 7.72
CA THR A 128 10.10 4.53 7.95
C THR A 128 9.45 3.21 8.34
N LYS A 129 8.44 3.29 9.21
CA LYS A 129 7.54 2.18 9.53
C LYS A 129 6.10 2.68 9.48
N ILE A 130 5.34 2.15 8.53
CA ILE A 130 3.99 2.62 8.25
C ILE A 130 3.06 1.42 8.12
N ARG A 131 1.91 1.49 8.79
CA ARG A 131 0.81 0.54 8.68
C ARG A 131 -0.33 1.17 7.91
N TYR A 132 -0.94 0.39 7.01
CA TYR A 132 -2.09 0.80 6.22
C TYR A 132 -3.25 -0.16 6.44
N ILE A 133 -4.43 0.41 6.64
CA ILE A 133 -5.68 -0.29 6.85
C ILE A 133 -6.70 0.31 5.89
N ILE A 134 -7.40 -0.55 5.14
CA ILE A 134 -8.58 -0.13 4.38
C ILE A 134 -9.79 -0.81 5.02
N LYS A 135 -10.77 -0.03 5.39
CA LYS A 135 -12.04 -0.51 5.95
C LYS A 135 -13.18 -0.24 4.99
N SER A 136 -14.09 -1.19 4.88
CA SER A 136 -15.35 -0.98 4.15
C SER A 136 -16.19 0.09 4.86
N ALA A 137 -16.66 1.09 4.12
CA ALA A 137 -17.56 2.10 4.65
C ALA A 137 -19.01 1.59 4.80
N ILE A 138 -19.27 0.34 4.32
CA ILE A 138 -20.56 -0.32 4.37
C ILE A 138 -20.62 -1.29 5.56
N THR A 139 -19.64 -2.23 5.64
CA THR A 139 -19.62 -3.30 6.66
C THR A 139 -18.77 -2.94 7.88
N ASN A 140 -17.94 -1.90 7.77
CA ASN A 140 -16.94 -1.49 8.75
C ASN A 140 -15.80 -2.50 8.99
N GLU A 141 -15.73 -3.56 8.18
CA GLU A 141 -14.69 -4.57 8.27
C GLU A 141 -13.37 -4.08 7.68
N ILE A 142 -12.26 -4.61 8.20
CA ILE A 142 -10.95 -4.42 7.58
C ILE A 142 -10.89 -5.32 6.35
N ILE A 143 -10.83 -4.71 5.16
CA ILE A 143 -10.78 -5.42 3.89
C ILE A 143 -9.36 -5.54 3.34
N PHE A 144 -8.44 -4.67 3.79
CA PHE A 144 -7.03 -4.71 3.41
C PHE A 144 -6.18 -4.21 4.57
N GLU A 145 -5.06 -4.89 4.82
CA GLU A 145 -4.09 -4.47 5.83
C GLU A 145 -2.69 -4.90 5.41
N ARG A 146 -1.75 -3.94 5.41
CA ARG A 146 -0.33 -4.18 5.17
C ARG A 146 0.54 -3.20 5.97
N SER A 147 1.78 -3.59 6.24
CA SER A 147 2.78 -2.70 6.82
C SER A 147 4.06 -2.68 5.96
N CYS A 148 4.74 -1.54 5.97
CA CYS A 148 6.01 -1.34 5.27
C CYS A 148 7.04 -0.76 6.25
N GLN A 149 8.16 -1.46 6.38
CA GLN A 149 9.40 -0.92 6.94
C GLN A 149 10.34 -0.65 5.77
N LEU A 150 10.67 0.61 5.56
CA LEU A 150 11.54 1.05 4.47
C LEU A 150 12.79 1.69 5.04
N HIS A 151 13.95 1.17 4.65
CA HIS A 151 15.23 1.83 4.77
C HIS A 151 15.62 2.38 3.41
N LEU A 152 15.67 3.70 3.27
CA LEU A 152 16.01 4.41 2.05
C LEU A 152 17.36 5.09 2.23
N ASP A 153 18.39 4.60 1.53
CA ASP A 153 19.72 5.24 1.44
C ASP A 153 19.76 6.14 0.20
N LEU A 154 19.88 7.43 0.42
CA LEU A 154 19.96 8.48 -0.60
C LEU A 154 21.40 8.91 -0.88
N SER A 155 22.40 8.20 -0.34
CA SER A 155 23.81 8.51 -0.62
C SER A 155 24.10 8.33 -2.11
N VAL A 156 24.64 9.39 -2.73
CA VAL A 156 25.07 9.36 -4.13
C VAL A 156 26.41 8.63 -4.23
N ASN A 157 26.38 7.42 -4.81
CA ASN A 157 27.61 6.70 -5.12
C ASN A 157 28.15 7.22 -6.48
N THR A 158 29.11 8.13 -6.44
CA THR A 158 29.72 8.75 -7.64
C THR A 158 30.53 7.77 -8.50
N ASN A 159 30.75 6.53 -8.03
CA ASN A 159 31.58 5.53 -8.70
C ASN A 159 30.81 4.49 -9.55
N ASN A 160 29.49 4.57 -9.68
CA ASN A 160 28.75 3.56 -10.44
C ASN A 160 28.14 4.16 -11.71
N ASN A 161 28.78 3.88 -12.86
CA ASN A 161 28.30 4.18 -14.22
C ASN A 161 27.02 3.41 -14.60
N ASN A 162 26.35 2.76 -13.65
CA ASN A 162 25.14 2.00 -13.94
C ASN A 162 23.89 2.91 -13.78
N LYS A 163 23.52 3.54 -14.90
CA LYS A 163 22.39 4.48 -15.06
C LYS A 163 21.00 3.86 -14.90
N ASN A 164 20.89 2.63 -14.39
CA ASN A 164 19.63 1.91 -14.39
C ASN A 164 18.98 1.89 -13.00
N ASN A 165 17.85 2.55 -12.89
CA ASN A 165 16.66 2.29 -12.08
C ASN A 165 16.39 3.11 -10.82
N THR A 166 17.32 3.78 -10.17
CA THR A 166 16.95 4.60 -9.00
C THR A 166 16.43 5.98 -9.43
N TRP A 167 16.89 6.46 -10.55
CA TRP A 167 16.56 7.78 -11.11
C TRP A 167 15.28 7.81 -11.94
N ALA A 168 14.81 6.67 -12.45
CA ALA A 168 13.57 6.62 -13.24
C ALA A 168 12.32 6.97 -12.41
N LEU A 169 12.33 6.68 -11.11
CA LEU A 169 11.28 7.13 -10.16
C LEU A 169 11.45 8.60 -9.73
N LEU A 170 12.67 9.16 -9.90
CA LEU A 170 12.98 10.56 -9.65
C LEU A 170 12.88 11.40 -10.91
N ALA A 171 12.86 10.80 -12.10
CA ALA A 171 12.79 11.51 -13.38
C ALA A 171 11.50 12.32 -13.57
N ASP A 172 10.43 12.00 -12.83
CA ASP A 172 9.23 12.84 -12.73
C ASP A 172 9.43 14.09 -11.83
N LEU A 173 10.54 14.15 -11.09
CA LEU A 173 10.95 15.33 -10.35
C LEU A 173 12.03 16.02 -11.18
N THR A 174 11.68 17.17 -11.75
CA THR A 174 12.62 18.00 -12.53
C THR A 174 13.96 18.12 -11.81
N ALA A 175 15.06 17.95 -12.55
CA ALA A 175 16.46 17.87 -12.07
C ALA A 175 16.91 19.06 -11.18
N SER A 176 16.10 20.08 -11.01
CA SER A 176 16.38 21.29 -10.23
C SER A 176 16.02 21.19 -8.73
N VAL A 177 15.37 20.09 -8.27
CA VAL A 177 14.85 19.97 -6.89
C VAL A 177 15.65 18.97 -6.03
N ILE A 178 16.76 18.43 -6.53
CA ILE A 178 17.45 17.24 -5.99
C ILE A 178 18.19 17.46 -4.65
N ASN A 179 18.25 18.64 -4.09
CA ASN A 179 19.11 18.93 -2.93
C ASN A 179 18.44 19.51 -1.70
N THR A 180 17.14 19.29 -1.49
CA THR A 180 16.49 19.75 -0.26
C THR A 180 16.09 18.58 0.64
N ALA A 181 16.20 18.76 1.96
CA ALA A 181 15.77 17.76 2.94
C ALA A 181 14.32 17.29 2.73
N VAL A 182 13.45 18.16 2.20
CA VAL A 182 12.04 17.86 1.86
C VAL A 182 11.94 16.84 0.74
N THR A 183 12.82 16.91 -0.28
CA THR A 183 12.81 15.97 -1.41
C THR A 183 13.05 14.53 -0.96
N ASP A 184 13.96 14.33 -0.01
CA ASP A 184 14.28 13.02 0.53
C ASP A 184 13.05 12.37 1.19
N HIS A 185 12.32 13.14 1.99
CA HIS A 185 11.13 12.68 2.68
C HIS A 185 9.96 12.39 1.71
N ILE A 186 9.80 13.18 0.63
CA ILE A 186 8.82 12.90 -0.43
C ILE A 186 9.12 11.56 -1.12
N VAL A 187 10.41 11.28 -1.40
CA VAL A 187 10.82 10.01 -2.00
C VAL A 187 10.48 8.84 -1.08
N ALA A 188 10.75 8.95 0.21
CA ALA A 188 10.42 7.93 1.20
C ALA A 188 8.90 7.67 1.25
N ALA A 189 8.08 8.73 1.29
CA ALA A 189 6.61 8.63 1.27
C ALA A 189 6.10 7.91 0.01
N ARG A 190 6.56 8.32 -1.18
CA ARG A 190 6.17 7.71 -2.45
C ARG A 190 6.57 6.25 -2.56
N LYS A 191 7.79 5.89 -2.12
CA LYS A 191 8.26 4.50 -2.12
C LYS A 191 7.46 3.64 -1.14
N ALA A 192 7.19 4.11 0.07
CA ALA A 192 6.38 3.39 1.03
C ALA A 192 4.97 3.11 0.47
N ASN A 193 4.28 4.14 -0.05
CA ASN A 193 2.98 4.01 -0.69
C ASN A 193 3.01 3.04 -1.88
N TYR A 194 4.02 3.13 -2.74
CA TYR A 194 4.18 2.22 -3.87
C TYR A 194 4.31 0.76 -3.43
N TYR A 195 5.20 0.46 -2.47
CA TYR A 195 5.40 -0.92 -2.00
C TYR A 195 4.15 -1.51 -1.35
N ILE A 196 3.36 -0.70 -0.67
CA ILE A 196 2.10 -1.16 -0.06
C ILE A 196 1.07 -1.48 -1.14
N PHE A 197 0.80 -0.53 -2.05
CA PHE A 197 -0.35 -0.63 -2.94
C PHE A 197 -0.08 -1.35 -4.26
N ARG A 198 1.17 -1.68 -4.60
CA ARG A 198 1.45 -2.47 -5.80
C ARG A 198 0.82 -3.86 -5.79
N ASP A 199 0.56 -4.42 -4.61
CA ASP A 199 -0.08 -5.73 -4.44
C ASP A 199 -1.58 -5.65 -4.08
N ILE A 200 -2.16 -4.46 -4.03
CA ILE A 200 -3.61 -4.33 -3.81
C ILE A 200 -4.37 -4.97 -4.98
N PRO A 201 -5.50 -5.70 -4.73
CA PRO A 201 -6.39 -6.15 -5.79
C PRO A 201 -6.75 -5.03 -6.77
N ARG A 202 -6.93 -5.36 -8.04
CA ARG A 202 -7.26 -4.35 -9.04
C ARG A 202 -8.68 -3.84 -8.87
N GLY A 203 -8.81 -2.52 -8.81
CA GLY A 203 -10.08 -1.83 -8.65
C GLY A 203 -10.90 -1.79 -9.94
N LYS A 204 -12.15 -1.37 -9.83
CA LYS A 204 -13.19 -1.39 -10.86
C LYS A 204 -12.78 -0.71 -12.19
N TYR A 205 -11.91 0.28 -12.14
CA TYR A 205 -11.48 1.05 -13.32
C TYR A 205 -10.16 0.53 -13.93
N SER A 206 -9.62 -0.58 -13.42
CA SER A 206 -8.47 -1.25 -14.01
C SER A 206 -8.89 -2.19 -15.15
N PRO A 207 -8.14 -2.28 -16.26
CA PRO A 207 -8.35 -3.31 -17.29
C PRO A 207 -8.17 -4.74 -16.77
N ASP A 208 -7.47 -4.89 -15.65
CA ASP A 208 -7.22 -6.17 -14.98
C ASP A 208 -8.17 -6.46 -13.81
N TYR A 209 -9.27 -5.71 -13.70
CA TYR A 209 -10.28 -5.92 -12.68
C TYR A 209 -10.76 -7.39 -12.63
N LEU A 210 -10.72 -7.99 -11.46
CA LEU A 210 -11.05 -9.41 -11.17
C LEU A 210 -10.20 -10.46 -11.91
N LYS A 211 -9.22 -10.04 -12.75
CA LYS A 211 -8.33 -10.96 -13.49
C LYS A 211 -7.07 -11.31 -12.68
N ASP A 212 -6.78 -10.58 -11.64
CA ASP A 212 -5.57 -10.69 -10.82
C ASP A 212 -5.70 -11.63 -9.61
N LYS A 213 -6.82 -12.33 -9.48
CA LYS A 213 -7.14 -13.24 -8.37
C LYS A 213 -6.07 -14.31 -8.12
N ASN A 214 -5.58 -14.91 -9.20
CA ASN A 214 -4.58 -15.99 -9.17
C ASN A 214 -3.12 -15.47 -9.10
N VAL A 215 -2.91 -14.17 -9.10
CA VAL A 215 -1.56 -13.59 -8.93
C VAL A 215 -1.06 -13.93 -7.54
N VAL A 216 0.21 -14.35 -7.44
CA VAL A 216 0.85 -14.62 -6.14
C VAL A 216 0.94 -13.33 -5.35
N ALA A 217 0.35 -13.34 -4.16
CA ALA A 217 0.36 -12.19 -3.27
C ALA A 217 1.73 -11.99 -2.62
N GLU A 218 2.07 -10.75 -2.35
CA GLU A 218 3.25 -10.39 -1.58
C GLU A 218 2.98 -10.51 -0.07
N LYS A 219 4.06 -10.56 0.72
CA LYS A 219 3.94 -10.56 2.18
C LYS A 219 3.21 -9.31 2.69
N LYS A 220 2.33 -9.48 3.67
CA LYS A 220 1.61 -8.35 4.31
C LYS A 220 2.57 -7.38 5.02
N ASN A 221 3.62 -7.92 5.63
CA ASN A 221 4.67 -7.14 6.30
C ASN A 221 5.88 -7.04 5.37
N ILE A 222 6.09 -5.86 4.82
CA ILE A 222 7.15 -5.58 3.86
C ILE A 222 8.35 -5.00 4.60
N GLN A 223 9.53 -5.54 4.32
CA GLN A 223 10.79 -4.95 4.73
C GLN A 223 11.60 -4.71 3.46
N LYS A 224 11.98 -3.46 3.21
CA LYS A 224 12.74 -3.06 2.02
C LYS A 224 13.91 -2.16 2.42
N SER A 225 15.08 -2.50 1.92
CA SER A 225 16.22 -1.59 1.86
C SER A 225 16.42 -1.19 0.41
N VAL A 226 16.47 0.11 0.16
CA VAL A 226 16.55 0.69 -1.19
C VAL A 226 17.65 1.74 -1.17
N LYS A 227 18.47 1.74 -2.21
CA LYS A 227 19.52 2.72 -2.45
C LYS A 227 19.20 3.58 -3.65
#